data_69f71ffbce97d065a81fa9a54218053d
#
_entry.id   69f71ffbce97d065a81fa9a54218053d
#
_cell.length_a   1.000
_cell.length_b   1.000
_cell.length_c   1.000
_cell.angle_alpha   90.00
_cell.angle_beta   90.00
_cell.angle_gamma   90.00
#
_symmetry.space_group_name_H-M   'P 1'
#
loop_
_entity.id
_entity.type
_entity.pdbx_description
1 polymer ?
#
loop_
_entity_poly.entity_id
_entity_poly.type
_entity_poly.pdbx_seq_one_letter_code
_entity_poly.pdbx_strand_id
1 'polypeptide(L)'
;AVTVASQKVFDAFYSNDDRKALMHGPTFMGNPLACAVALKGIEIFEREDYMSKIHRITEISHREMDGFTDPRIREVRIMGGCTCVDVYDPSTLEGFQQFAYERGVFSRPFLTCMYTMMPYIIKEEELIQIYDVMKEWFRR
;
A
#
# COMPACT_ATOMS: atom_id res chain seq x y z
N ALA A 1 12.91 4.74 -7.19
CA ALA A 1 12.94 4.43 -5.73
C ALA A 1 14.24 4.97 -5.10
N VAL A 2 14.17 5.30 -3.82
CA VAL A 2 15.33 5.78 -3.03
C VAL A 2 15.46 4.91 -1.78
N THR A 3 16.70 4.46 -1.49
CA THR A 3 17.01 3.76 -0.25
C THR A 3 17.92 4.65 0.60
N VAL A 4 17.53 4.89 1.83
CA VAL A 4 18.31 5.66 2.80
C VAL A 4 18.78 4.74 3.91
N ALA A 5 20.07 4.79 4.25
CA ALA A 5 20.64 4.01 5.32
C ALA A 5 21.18 4.92 6.44
N SER A 6 21.14 4.45 7.68
CA SER A 6 21.80 5.11 8.79
C SER A 6 23.33 4.96 8.69
N GLN A 7 24.08 5.85 9.34
CA GLN A 7 25.55 5.77 9.44
C GLN A 7 25.99 4.39 9.96
N LYS A 8 25.29 3.84 10.95
CA LYS A 8 25.59 2.51 11.52
C LYS A 8 25.54 1.39 10.48
N VAL A 9 24.56 1.44 9.56
CA VAL A 9 24.41 0.47 8.47
C VAL A 9 25.53 0.66 7.45
N PHE A 10 25.82 1.91 7.06
CA PHE A 10 26.92 2.24 6.16
C PHE A 10 28.26 1.72 6.70
N ASP A 11 28.60 2.00 7.96
CA ASP A 11 29.86 1.63 8.59
C ASP A 11 30.07 0.11 8.68
N ALA A 12 28.99 -0.67 8.72
CA ALA A 12 29.08 -2.14 8.72
C ALA A 12 29.70 -2.70 7.43
N PHE A 13 29.56 -1.97 6.32
CA PHE A 13 30.07 -2.37 5.00
C PHE A 13 31.29 -1.56 4.58
N TYR A 14 31.54 -0.40 5.20
CA TYR A 14 32.65 0.49 4.87
C TYR A 14 33.96 -0.06 5.50
N SER A 15 34.75 -0.77 4.69
CA SER A 15 35.96 -1.45 5.14
C SER A 15 36.92 -1.69 3.97
N ASN A 16 38.22 -1.84 4.28
CA ASN A 16 39.24 -2.35 3.34
C ASN A 16 39.23 -3.90 3.25
N ASP A 17 38.36 -4.57 3.97
CA ASP A 17 38.19 -6.04 3.92
C ASP A 17 37.09 -6.36 2.91
N ASP A 18 37.45 -6.92 1.75
CA ASP A 18 36.52 -7.26 0.67
C ASP A 18 35.39 -8.19 1.11
N ARG A 19 35.57 -8.98 2.17
CA ARG A 19 34.51 -9.84 2.71
C ARG A 19 33.37 -9.09 3.37
N LYS A 20 33.56 -7.80 3.67
CA LYS A 20 32.55 -6.92 4.24
C LYS A 20 31.80 -6.13 3.17
N ALA A 21 32.22 -6.19 1.91
CA ALA A 21 31.58 -5.46 0.84
C ALA A 21 30.12 -5.88 0.65
N LEU A 22 29.23 -4.90 0.54
CA LEU A 22 27.86 -5.14 0.10
C LEU A 22 27.86 -5.46 -1.40
N MET A 23 27.81 -6.74 -1.75
CA MET A 23 27.82 -7.23 -3.14
C MET A 23 26.44 -7.05 -3.81
N HIS A 24 25.86 -5.86 -3.68
CA HIS A 24 24.58 -5.48 -4.29
C HIS A 24 24.66 -4.08 -4.85
N GLY A 25 24.56 -3.97 -6.17
CA GLY A 25 24.60 -2.69 -6.89
C GLY A 25 23.85 -2.81 -8.22
N PRO A 26 22.56 -2.41 -8.26
CA PRO A 26 21.82 -2.36 -9.53
C PRO A 26 22.55 -1.53 -10.58
N THR A 27 22.58 -2.00 -11.84
CA THR A 27 23.32 -1.38 -12.95
C THR A 27 22.95 0.11 -13.15
N PHE A 28 21.69 0.46 -12.90
CA PHE A 28 21.19 1.84 -13.06
C PHE A 28 21.18 2.66 -11.78
N MET A 29 21.80 2.19 -10.71
CA MET A 29 21.92 2.94 -9.46
C MET A 29 22.68 4.24 -9.67
N GLY A 30 22.17 5.34 -9.11
CA GLY A 30 22.75 6.68 -9.30
C GLY A 30 22.56 7.28 -10.69
N ASN A 31 21.70 6.73 -11.54
CA ASN A 31 21.40 7.27 -12.85
C ASN A 31 20.86 8.71 -12.74
N PRO A 32 21.51 9.71 -13.37
CA PRO A 32 21.13 11.12 -13.23
C PRO A 32 19.68 11.42 -13.63
N LEU A 33 19.18 10.77 -14.70
CA LEU A 33 17.80 10.94 -15.12
C LEU A 33 16.81 10.43 -14.06
N ALA A 34 17.07 9.23 -13.53
CA ALA A 34 16.24 8.66 -12.46
C ALA A 34 16.29 9.53 -11.19
N CYS A 35 17.43 10.07 -10.83
CA CYS A 35 17.59 11.01 -9.71
C CYS A 35 16.79 12.30 -9.93
N ALA A 36 16.85 12.87 -11.13
CA ALA A 36 16.08 14.08 -11.47
C ALA A 36 14.56 13.82 -11.39
N VAL A 37 14.09 12.67 -11.88
CA VAL A 37 12.68 12.27 -11.77
C VAL A 37 12.26 12.07 -10.32
N ALA A 38 13.11 11.44 -9.49
CA ALA A 38 12.85 11.24 -8.07
C ALA A 38 12.73 12.58 -7.34
N LEU A 39 13.64 13.52 -7.57
CA LEU A 39 13.57 14.86 -7.01
C LEU A 39 12.29 15.59 -7.42
N LYS A 40 11.92 15.50 -8.69
CA LYS A 40 10.66 16.09 -9.18
C LYS A 40 9.43 15.46 -8.55
N GLY A 41 9.46 14.16 -8.29
CA GLY A 41 8.42 13.46 -7.56
C GLY A 41 8.23 13.99 -6.14
N ILE A 42 9.34 14.26 -5.43
CA ILE A 42 9.33 14.85 -4.07
C ILE A 42 8.74 16.27 -4.11
N GLU A 43 9.19 17.11 -5.04
CA GLU A 43 8.63 18.47 -5.21
C GLU A 43 7.10 18.46 -5.43
N ILE A 44 6.61 17.54 -6.26
CA ILE A 44 5.17 17.40 -6.53
C ILE A 44 4.46 16.95 -5.27
N PHE A 45 5.00 15.98 -4.54
CA PHE A 45 4.44 15.48 -3.30
C PHE A 45 4.25 16.59 -2.27
N GLU A 46 5.26 17.43 -2.08
CA GLU A 46 5.20 18.57 -1.16
C GLU A 46 4.26 19.67 -1.67
N ARG A 47 4.41 20.09 -2.94
CA ARG A 47 3.62 21.17 -3.54
C ARG A 47 2.13 20.91 -3.52
N GLU A 48 1.73 19.67 -3.75
CA GLU A 48 0.33 19.29 -3.86
C GLU A 48 -0.27 18.74 -2.56
N ASP A 49 0.47 18.88 -1.48
CA ASP A 49 0.05 18.48 -0.12
C ASP A 49 -0.55 17.06 -0.08
N TYR A 50 0.25 16.09 -0.53
CA TYR A 50 -0.18 14.69 -0.53
C TYR A 50 -0.46 14.17 0.86
N MET A 51 0.14 14.75 1.90
CA MET A 51 -0.13 14.33 3.27
C MET A 51 -1.58 14.60 3.65
N SER A 52 -2.14 15.76 3.33
CA SER A 52 -3.56 16.05 3.56
C SER A 52 -4.49 15.12 2.75
N LYS A 53 -4.10 14.78 1.52
CA LYS A 53 -4.85 13.79 0.72
C LYS A 53 -4.86 12.41 1.39
N ILE A 54 -3.71 11.96 1.90
CA ILE A 54 -3.57 10.69 2.62
C ILE A 54 -4.38 10.71 3.92
N HIS A 55 -4.33 11.80 4.69
CA HIS A 55 -5.13 11.96 5.90
C HIS A 55 -6.63 11.81 5.61
N ARG A 56 -7.14 12.51 4.57
CA ARG A 56 -8.54 12.40 4.16
C ARG A 56 -8.93 10.94 3.84
N ILE A 57 -8.10 10.24 3.05
CA ILE A 57 -8.35 8.82 2.73
C ILE A 57 -8.38 7.99 4.02
N THR A 58 -7.43 8.21 4.93
CA THR A 58 -7.34 7.50 6.20
C THR A 58 -8.60 7.71 7.06
N GLU A 59 -9.07 8.95 7.18
CA GLU A 59 -10.30 9.29 7.93
C GLU A 59 -11.53 8.59 7.36
N ILE A 60 -11.69 8.62 6.03
CA ILE A 60 -12.79 7.92 5.35
C ILE A 60 -12.67 6.41 5.58
N SER A 61 -11.45 5.86 5.49
CA SER A 61 -11.20 4.43 5.70
C SER A 61 -11.58 4.00 7.12
N HIS A 62 -11.22 4.78 8.12
CA HIS A 62 -11.63 4.52 9.50
C HIS A 62 -13.15 4.62 9.66
N ARG A 63 -13.76 5.66 9.15
CA ARG A 63 -15.22 5.83 9.23
C ARG A 63 -15.98 4.64 8.63
N GLU A 64 -15.50 4.10 7.51
CA GLU A 64 -16.17 3.02 6.80
C GLU A 64 -15.82 1.62 7.32
N MET A 65 -14.61 1.42 7.84
CA MET A 65 -14.10 0.08 8.12
C MET A 65 -13.85 -0.21 9.60
N ASP A 66 -13.81 0.80 10.48
CA ASP A 66 -13.71 0.55 11.92
C ASP A 66 -14.94 -0.19 12.43
N GLY A 67 -14.67 -1.24 13.20
CA GLY A 67 -15.73 -2.10 13.71
C GLY A 67 -16.33 -3.09 12.71
N PHE A 68 -15.84 -3.10 11.45
CA PHE A 68 -16.24 -4.14 10.51
C PHE A 68 -15.68 -5.49 10.94
N THR A 69 -16.55 -6.42 11.27
CA THR A 69 -16.20 -7.76 11.79
C THR A 69 -17.01 -8.85 11.10
N ASP A 70 -16.38 -10.00 10.97
CA ASP A 70 -17.00 -11.25 10.50
C ASP A 70 -16.19 -12.41 11.11
N PRO A 71 -16.78 -13.57 11.44
CA PRO A 71 -16.02 -14.70 11.99
C PRO A 71 -14.85 -15.18 11.13
N ARG A 72 -14.86 -14.89 9.84
CA ARG A 72 -13.80 -15.24 8.89
C ARG A 72 -12.65 -14.23 8.90
N ILE A 73 -12.87 -13.01 9.43
CA ILE A 73 -11.90 -11.92 9.47
C ILE A 73 -11.04 -12.04 10.72
N ARG A 74 -9.72 -11.99 10.53
CA ARG A 74 -8.73 -11.91 11.61
C ARG A 74 -8.60 -10.50 12.14
N GLU A 75 -8.43 -9.53 11.24
CA GLU A 75 -8.30 -8.12 11.57
C GLU A 75 -8.52 -7.22 10.35
N VAL A 76 -8.83 -5.97 10.61
CA VAL A 76 -8.82 -4.89 9.62
C VAL A 76 -7.68 -3.93 9.96
N ARG A 77 -6.82 -3.63 9.00
CA ARG A 77 -5.68 -2.71 9.15
C ARG A 77 -5.82 -1.56 8.18
N ILE A 78 -5.62 -0.35 8.68
CA ILE A 78 -5.63 0.87 7.90
C ILE A 78 -4.30 1.60 8.10
N MET A 79 -3.61 1.91 7.01
CA MET A 79 -2.36 2.68 7.03
C MET A 79 -2.30 3.61 5.82
N GLY A 80 -2.52 4.90 6.06
CA GLY A 80 -2.53 5.89 4.99
C GLY A 80 -3.54 5.52 3.89
N GLY A 81 -3.07 5.45 2.65
CA GLY A 81 -3.88 5.05 1.50
C GLY A 81 -4.08 3.54 1.32
N CYS A 82 -3.74 2.73 2.32
CA CYS A 82 -3.88 1.28 2.25
C CYS A 82 -4.83 0.77 3.32
N THR A 83 -5.82 -0.02 2.92
CA THR A 83 -6.70 -0.75 3.84
C THR A 83 -6.64 -2.25 3.50
N CYS A 84 -6.49 -3.07 4.51
CA CYS A 84 -6.43 -4.53 4.40
C CYS A 84 -7.43 -5.18 5.35
N VAL A 85 -8.24 -6.09 4.81
CA VAL A 85 -9.03 -7.07 5.57
C VAL A 85 -8.28 -8.40 5.51
N ASP A 86 -7.73 -8.83 6.63
CA ASP A 86 -6.98 -10.07 6.75
C ASP A 86 -7.90 -11.19 7.26
N VAL A 87 -7.95 -12.29 6.53
CA VAL A 87 -8.81 -13.45 6.88
C VAL A 87 -7.99 -14.59 7.49
N TYR A 88 -8.66 -15.48 8.25
CA TYR A 88 -8.01 -16.65 8.81
C TYR A 88 -7.65 -17.67 7.74
N ASP A 89 -8.50 -17.86 6.73
CA ASP A 89 -8.35 -18.85 5.68
C ASP A 89 -8.39 -18.17 4.30
N PRO A 90 -7.32 -18.29 3.49
CA PRO A 90 -7.26 -17.68 2.17
C PRO A 90 -8.38 -18.18 1.23
N SER A 91 -8.93 -19.38 1.44
CA SER A 91 -10.05 -19.89 0.66
C SER A 91 -11.31 -19.02 0.77
N THR A 92 -11.43 -18.25 1.86
CA THR A 92 -12.49 -17.23 2.04
C THR A 92 -12.50 -16.19 0.92
N LEU A 93 -11.35 -15.94 0.30
CA LEU A 93 -11.19 -14.91 -0.75
C LEU A 93 -11.25 -15.49 -2.18
N GLU A 94 -11.52 -16.79 -2.33
CA GLU A 94 -11.67 -17.41 -3.65
C GLU A 94 -12.87 -16.82 -4.39
N GLY A 95 -12.62 -16.31 -5.60
CA GLY A 95 -13.65 -15.65 -6.42
C GLY A 95 -13.89 -14.18 -6.09
N PHE A 96 -13.29 -13.61 -5.04
CA PHE A 96 -13.48 -12.18 -4.71
C PHE A 96 -13.09 -11.25 -5.84
N GLN A 97 -12.00 -11.51 -6.56
CA GLN A 97 -11.58 -10.66 -7.68
C GLN A 97 -12.66 -10.53 -8.76
N GLN A 98 -13.28 -11.64 -9.15
CA GLN A 98 -14.35 -11.65 -10.14
C GLN A 98 -15.59 -10.91 -9.60
N PHE A 99 -15.96 -11.20 -8.34
CA PHE A 99 -17.08 -10.55 -7.66
C PHE A 99 -16.91 -9.02 -7.61
N ALA A 100 -15.72 -8.53 -7.27
CA ALA A 100 -15.40 -7.11 -7.23
C ALA A 100 -15.44 -6.49 -8.63
N TYR A 101 -14.87 -7.18 -9.62
CA TYR A 101 -14.87 -6.73 -11.02
C TYR A 101 -16.28 -6.52 -11.56
N GLU A 102 -17.21 -7.43 -11.30
CA GLU A 102 -18.62 -7.33 -11.69
C GLU A 102 -19.34 -6.13 -11.06
N ARG A 103 -18.76 -5.55 -9.98
CA ARG A 103 -19.25 -4.35 -9.28
C ARG A 103 -18.46 -3.09 -9.60
N GLY A 104 -17.64 -3.15 -10.65
CA GLY A 104 -16.82 -2.01 -11.10
C GLY A 104 -15.60 -1.71 -10.23
N VAL A 105 -15.19 -2.66 -9.38
CA VAL A 105 -14.02 -2.52 -8.50
C VAL A 105 -12.93 -3.50 -8.90
N PHE A 106 -11.74 -2.99 -9.18
CA PHE A 106 -10.57 -3.83 -9.38
C PHE A 106 -9.85 -4.03 -8.05
N SER A 107 -9.94 -5.22 -7.50
CA SER A 107 -9.19 -5.61 -6.30
C SER A 107 -8.76 -7.06 -6.42
N ARG A 108 -7.49 -7.33 -6.14
CA ARG A 108 -6.90 -8.66 -6.22
C ARG A 108 -6.37 -9.06 -4.84
N PRO A 109 -6.96 -10.04 -4.18
CA PRO A 109 -6.44 -10.55 -2.92
C PRO A 109 -5.03 -11.11 -3.07
N PHE A 110 -4.27 -11.04 -2.00
CA PHE A 110 -2.96 -11.65 -1.89
C PHE A 110 -2.88 -12.48 -0.60
N LEU A 111 -2.75 -13.79 -0.74
CA LEU A 111 -2.80 -14.75 0.38
C LEU A 111 -4.07 -14.55 1.20
N THR A 112 -3.95 -14.18 2.47
CA THR A 112 -5.05 -13.92 3.39
C THR A 112 -5.56 -12.48 3.34
N CYS A 113 -4.91 -11.61 2.56
CA CYS A 113 -5.21 -10.18 2.53
C CYS A 113 -6.12 -9.79 1.36
N MET A 114 -7.31 -9.32 1.66
CA MET A 114 -8.12 -8.50 0.77
C MET A 114 -7.72 -7.05 1.03
N TYR A 115 -7.03 -6.41 0.08
CA TYR A 115 -6.48 -5.07 0.31
C TYR A 115 -6.80 -4.12 -0.83
N THR A 116 -6.73 -2.84 -0.52
CA THR A 116 -6.80 -1.76 -1.50
C THR A 116 -5.62 -0.81 -1.31
N MET A 117 -5.12 -0.25 -2.41
CA MET A 117 -4.15 0.84 -2.45
C MET A 117 -4.64 1.85 -3.48
N MET A 118 -5.27 2.91 -3.02
CA MET A 118 -5.95 3.87 -3.88
C MET A 118 -4.99 4.96 -4.36
N PRO A 119 -5.23 5.53 -5.55
CA PRO A 119 -4.59 6.78 -5.94
C PRO A 119 -5.04 7.90 -4.99
N TYR A 120 -4.12 8.80 -4.63
CA TYR A 120 -4.42 9.88 -3.67
C TYR A 120 -5.44 10.92 -4.16
N ILE A 121 -5.83 10.84 -5.44
CA ILE A 121 -6.87 11.68 -6.04
C ILE A 121 -8.26 11.01 -6.05
N ILE A 122 -8.40 9.84 -5.45
CA ILE A 122 -9.68 9.11 -5.41
C ILE A 122 -10.78 9.98 -4.78
N LYS A 123 -11.97 9.92 -5.35
CA LYS A 123 -13.14 10.58 -4.78
C LYS A 123 -13.71 9.77 -3.62
N GLU A 124 -14.42 10.45 -2.74
CA GLU A 124 -15.01 9.80 -1.57
C GLU A 124 -16.01 8.72 -1.96
N GLU A 125 -16.86 8.99 -2.97
CA GLU A 125 -17.84 8.03 -3.45
C GLU A 125 -17.20 6.75 -4.01
N GLU A 126 -16.09 6.90 -4.71
CA GLU A 126 -15.33 5.77 -5.27
C GLU A 126 -14.70 4.92 -4.15
N LEU A 127 -14.19 5.59 -3.12
CA LEU A 127 -13.60 4.92 -1.96
C LEU A 127 -14.65 4.16 -1.15
N ILE A 128 -15.81 4.77 -0.93
CA ILE A 128 -16.95 4.13 -0.26
C ILE A 128 -17.41 2.91 -1.07
N GLN A 129 -17.54 3.03 -2.40
CA GLN A 129 -17.89 1.90 -3.27
C GLN A 129 -16.96 0.72 -3.09
N ILE A 130 -15.64 0.97 -3.01
CA ILE A 130 -14.66 -0.10 -2.78
C ILE A 130 -14.94 -0.81 -1.44
N TYR A 131 -15.16 -0.05 -0.37
CA TYR A 131 -15.43 -0.65 0.95
C TYR A 131 -16.78 -1.36 1.01
N ASP A 132 -17.79 -0.86 0.33
CA ASP A 132 -19.10 -1.52 0.26
C ASP A 132 -18.99 -2.87 -0.45
N VAL A 133 -18.22 -2.96 -1.54
CA VAL A 133 -17.95 -4.23 -2.23
C VAL A 133 -17.17 -5.20 -1.34
N MET A 134 -16.19 -4.72 -0.58
CA MET A 134 -15.45 -5.54 0.39
C MET A 134 -16.38 -6.06 1.50
N LYS A 135 -17.24 -5.21 2.06
CA LYS A 135 -18.21 -5.59 3.10
C LYS A 135 -19.28 -6.55 2.57
N GLU A 136 -19.77 -6.32 1.35
CA GLU A 136 -20.78 -7.16 0.70
C GLU A 136 -20.27 -8.60 0.51
N TRP A 137 -18.99 -8.78 0.22
CA TRP A 137 -18.39 -10.10 0.10
C TRP A 137 -18.61 -10.98 1.33
N PHE A 138 -18.53 -10.42 2.53
CA PHE A 138 -18.73 -11.15 3.77
C PHE A 138 -20.19 -11.29 4.20
N ARG A 139 -21.13 -10.63 3.55
CA ARG A 139 -22.57 -10.75 3.81
C ARG A 139 -23.25 -11.84 2.98
N ARG A 140 -22.51 -12.53 2.17
CA ARG A 140 -22.98 -13.63 1.29
C ARG A 140 -23.17 -14.92 2.06
#